data_5edf6d277cc07beb1c0ddd0fc65320f6
#
_entry.id   5edf6d277cc07beb1c0ddd0fc65320f6
#
_cell.length_a   1.000
_cell.length_b   1.000
_cell.length_c   1.000
_cell.angle_alpha   90.00
_cell.angle_beta   90.00
_cell.angle_gamma   90.00
#
_symmetry.space_group_name_H-M   'P 1'
#
loop_
_entity.id
_entity.type
_entity.pdbx_description
1 polymer ?
#
loop_
_entity_poly.entity_id
_entity_poly.type
_entity_poly.pdbx_seq_one_letter_code
_entity_poly.pdbx_strand_id
1 'polypeptide(L)'
;MDHPIAPAGITRRRALTVTGGMLAGAALATHAFPAFAGESQDADAIVVGHGLAGLVATAELAAAGRKVLLLDQEPEASLGGQAFWSFGGLFFVDSEEQRLMGVKDTHDLAWQDWLGSAGFDRGVADPAGQDHWAYKWAEAYVDFASGEKRSWLAGLGVQWFPIVGWAERGGGLADGHGNSVPRFHVTWGTGPAVVEPFEKKVRAAVASGKAGFRFRHRVDGIVTTGGAVTGVRGAVLEPSTAARGKPSSRTVIGEFELRAPVVVVTSGGIGANHDLVRQNWPARLGTPPKTMITGVPAHVDGRMLAITERAGGRIVNPDRMWHYTEGLRNYDPIWPGHGIRILPGPSSMWFDATGKRFGTPDIPGYDTLHTLGSITASGYDYSWFVTTQKIIAKEFALSGSEQNPDLTNKNVWQLLSRIWQTPEPIEKFKKNGADFVVATTLSELVAGMNKLTGDNLIDLARLKAQIEARDREMDNPYTKDVQVMGIRNALSYIGDSLSRTAPAHRILDPSAGPLIAVRLNVLTRKTLGGLQTDLSGRVLGASGEPVPGLYAAGEVAGFGGGGVHGYRSLEGTFLGGCLFSGRQAGRAAAAATAT
;
A
#
# COMPACT_ATOMS: atom_id res chain seq x y z
N MET A 1 -2.18 -70.42 -8.95
CA MET A 1 -1.08 -70.91 -9.79
C MET A 1 -0.44 -69.66 -10.32
N ASP A 2 0.49 -69.01 -9.56
CA ASP A 2 1.94 -69.25 -9.53
C ASP A 2 2.57 -68.76 -10.82
N HIS A 3 3.47 -67.83 -10.92
CA HIS A 3 4.63 -67.53 -10.08
C HIS A 3 5.12 -66.09 -10.30
N PRO A 4 5.94 -65.48 -9.39
CA PRO A 4 6.48 -64.17 -9.50
C PRO A 4 7.83 -64.16 -10.23
N ILE A 5 8.12 -63.08 -10.97
CA ILE A 5 9.43 -62.84 -11.58
C ILE A 5 10.22 -61.92 -10.65
N ALA A 6 11.38 -62.37 -10.18
CA ALA A 6 12.33 -61.69 -9.35
C ALA A 6 13.12 -60.60 -10.13
N PRO A 7 13.56 -59.51 -9.49
CA PRO A 7 14.38 -58.50 -10.16
C PRO A 7 15.85 -58.93 -10.25
N ALA A 8 16.46 -58.65 -11.40
CA ALA A 8 17.86 -58.93 -11.70
C ALA A 8 18.80 -58.09 -10.83
N GLY A 9 19.78 -58.75 -10.23
CA GLY A 9 20.76 -58.17 -9.33
C GLY A 9 21.75 -57.21 -10.01
N ILE A 10 21.98 -56.08 -9.36
CA ILE A 10 23.01 -55.11 -9.72
C ILE A 10 24.35 -55.63 -9.18
N THR A 11 25.31 -55.86 -10.05
CA THR A 11 26.65 -56.37 -9.70
C THR A 11 27.47 -55.32 -8.97
N ARG A 12 28.24 -55.76 -7.95
CA ARG A 12 29.10 -54.93 -7.06
C ARG A 12 30.16 -54.02 -7.73
N ARG A 13 30.31 -54.05 -9.04
CA ARG A 13 31.31 -53.18 -9.76
C ARG A 13 30.78 -51.82 -10.19
N ARG A 14 29.47 -51.51 -10.07
CA ARG A 14 28.90 -50.21 -10.38
C ARG A 14 28.66 -49.30 -9.14
N ALA A 15 28.81 -49.83 -7.93
CA ALA A 15 28.62 -49.10 -6.68
C ALA A 15 29.86 -48.30 -6.22
N LEU A 16 31.04 -48.51 -6.81
CA LEU A 16 32.27 -47.84 -6.40
C LEU A 16 32.65 -46.62 -7.25
N THR A 17 31.90 -46.31 -8.31
CA THR A 17 32.15 -45.12 -9.15
C THR A 17 31.16 -43.95 -8.88
N VAL A 18 30.14 -44.16 -8.03
CA VAL A 18 29.16 -43.08 -7.67
C VAL A 18 29.49 -42.46 -6.31
N THR A 19 30.33 -43.10 -5.48
CA THR A 19 30.73 -42.56 -4.17
C THR A 19 31.97 -41.68 -4.16
N GLY A 20 32.65 -41.53 -5.30
CA GLY A 20 33.81 -40.63 -5.42
C GLY A 20 33.51 -39.21 -5.88
N GLY A 21 32.27 -38.91 -6.25
CA GLY A 21 31.85 -37.62 -6.80
C GLY A 21 31.05 -36.69 -5.86
N MET A 22 30.72 -37.13 -4.65
CA MET A 22 29.89 -36.35 -3.72
C MET A 22 30.59 -35.92 -2.43
N LEU A 23 31.91 -36.01 -2.34
CA LEU A 23 32.68 -35.52 -1.17
C LEU A 23 33.59 -34.33 -1.48
N ALA A 24 33.43 -33.69 -2.65
CA ALA A 24 34.17 -32.48 -3.01
C ALA A 24 33.34 -31.20 -3.02
N GLY A 25 32.14 -31.21 -2.40
CA GLY A 25 31.20 -30.08 -2.48
C GLY A 25 30.67 -29.53 -1.14
N ALA A 26 31.33 -29.80 -0.02
CA ALA A 26 30.93 -29.28 1.29
C ALA A 26 32.12 -28.76 2.11
N ALA A 27 33.07 -28.09 1.47
CA ALA A 27 33.82 -27.07 2.14
C ALA A 27 32.98 -25.80 2.02
N LEU A 28 32.14 -25.50 3.03
CA LEU A 28 31.75 -24.15 3.33
C LEU A 28 33.04 -23.37 3.55
N ALA A 29 33.56 -22.84 2.47
CA ALA A 29 34.58 -21.83 2.53
C ALA A 29 33.92 -20.67 3.30
N THR A 30 34.31 -20.50 4.56
CA THR A 30 34.29 -19.19 5.21
C THR A 30 35.20 -18.33 4.31
N HIS A 31 34.61 -17.79 3.22
CA HIS A 31 35.24 -16.73 2.48
C HIS A 31 35.24 -15.56 3.44
N ALA A 32 36.39 -15.35 4.10
CA ALA A 32 36.73 -14.03 4.58
C ALA A 32 36.51 -13.12 3.39
N PHE A 33 35.55 -12.20 3.48
CA PHE A 33 35.37 -11.18 2.45
C PHE A 33 36.71 -10.54 2.20
N PRO A 34 37.20 -10.49 0.96
CA PRO A 34 38.40 -9.72 0.68
C PRO A 34 38.09 -8.32 1.18
N ALA A 35 38.86 -7.82 2.13
CA ALA A 35 38.80 -6.42 2.50
C ALA A 35 39.04 -5.67 1.19
N PHE A 36 38.00 -4.99 0.67
CA PHE A 36 38.14 -4.09 -0.45
C PHE A 36 39.02 -2.92 0.01
N ALA A 37 40.34 -3.14 0.00
CA ALA A 37 41.31 -2.09 0.10
C ALA A 37 41.20 -1.29 -1.20
N GLY A 38 40.41 -0.19 -1.18
CA GLY A 38 40.40 0.68 -2.33
C GLY A 38 39.30 1.75 -2.40
N GLU A 39 38.20 1.65 -1.67
CA GLU A 39 37.24 2.75 -1.58
C GLU A 39 36.82 2.92 -0.12
N SER A 40 37.60 3.68 0.64
CA SER A 40 37.11 4.30 1.87
C SER A 40 36.11 5.37 1.45
N GLN A 41 34.89 4.96 1.10
CA GLN A 41 33.79 5.92 0.96
C GLN A 41 33.30 6.20 2.36
N ASP A 42 33.88 7.23 2.99
CA ASP A 42 33.41 7.80 4.24
C ASP A 42 32.06 8.43 3.98
N ALA A 43 31.00 7.64 4.09
CA ALA A 43 29.63 8.14 4.15
C ALA A 43 29.28 8.39 5.61
N ASP A 44 28.65 9.52 5.90
CA ASP A 44 28.10 9.82 7.20
C ASP A 44 26.84 8.97 7.47
N ALA A 45 26.10 8.64 6.41
CA ALA A 45 24.91 7.83 6.49
C ALA A 45 24.68 6.97 5.24
N ILE A 46 24.09 5.78 5.45
CA ILE A 46 23.59 4.91 4.38
C ILE A 46 22.08 4.84 4.52
N VAL A 47 21.35 5.12 3.43
CA VAL A 47 19.89 4.97 3.33
C VAL A 47 19.59 3.75 2.47
N VAL A 48 18.78 2.80 2.98
CA VAL A 48 18.45 1.55 2.29
C VAL A 48 17.01 1.60 1.79
N GLY A 49 16.83 1.75 0.49
CA GLY A 49 15.54 1.91 -0.19
C GLY A 49 15.34 3.31 -0.74
N HIS A 50 15.22 3.43 -2.05
CA HIS A 50 15.01 4.71 -2.74
C HIS A 50 13.52 5.06 -2.97
N GLY A 51 12.62 4.53 -2.12
CA GLY A 51 11.23 4.96 -2.04
C GLY A 51 11.09 6.38 -1.50
N LEU A 52 9.85 6.88 -1.38
CA LEU A 52 9.60 8.26 -0.96
C LEU A 52 10.26 8.59 0.39
N ALA A 53 10.15 7.72 1.40
CA ALA A 53 10.77 7.95 2.71
C ALA A 53 12.30 8.05 2.62
N GLY A 54 12.92 7.19 1.80
CA GLY A 54 14.38 7.22 1.57
C GLY A 54 14.85 8.47 0.84
N LEU A 55 14.10 8.92 -0.17
CA LEU A 55 14.40 10.20 -0.86
C LEU A 55 14.28 11.39 0.09
N VAL A 56 13.26 11.42 0.95
CA VAL A 56 13.08 12.49 1.95
C VAL A 56 14.22 12.47 2.96
N ALA A 57 14.53 11.31 3.55
CA ALA A 57 15.62 11.18 4.53
C ALA A 57 16.98 11.59 3.93
N THR A 58 17.27 11.15 2.69
CA THR A 58 18.50 11.52 1.97
C THR A 58 18.56 13.04 1.71
N ALA A 59 17.44 13.65 1.34
CA ALA A 59 17.37 15.09 1.11
C ALA A 59 17.63 15.91 2.39
N GLU A 60 17.09 15.49 3.55
CA GLU A 60 17.32 16.14 4.85
C GLU A 60 18.79 15.97 5.30
N LEU A 61 19.35 14.76 5.19
CA LEU A 61 20.76 14.49 5.49
C LEU A 61 21.71 15.33 4.64
N ALA A 62 21.50 15.34 3.32
CA ALA A 62 22.35 16.12 2.40
C ALA A 62 22.21 17.64 2.60
N ALA A 63 21.00 18.13 2.93
CA ALA A 63 20.77 19.52 3.27
C ALA A 63 21.51 19.96 4.53
N ALA A 64 21.68 19.04 5.49
CA ALA A 64 22.51 19.24 6.69
C ALA A 64 24.03 19.08 6.44
N GLY A 65 24.44 18.90 5.19
CA GLY A 65 25.85 18.79 4.80
C GLY A 65 26.48 17.41 4.95
N ARG A 66 25.67 16.35 5.20
CA ARG A 66 26.17 14.98 5.37
C ARG A 66 26.40 14.32 4.02
N LYS A 67 27.42 13.42 3.95
CA LYS A 67 27.64 12.54 2.81
C LYS A 67 26.75 11.32 2.94
N VAL A 68 25.90 11.06 1.95
CA VAL A 68 24.88 10.01 2.02
C VAL A 68 25.03 9.04 0.84
N LEU A 69 24.98 7.74 1.13
CA LEU A 69 24.80 6.71 0.10
C LEU A 69 23.37 6.19 0.15
N LEU A 70 22.66 6.27 -0.99
CA LEU A 70 21.31 5.77 -1.16
C LEU A 70 21.34 4.49 -2.00
N LEU A 71 21.03 3.36 -1.34
CA LEU A 71 21.13 2.01 -1.92
C LEU A 71 19.75 1.47 -2.27
N ASP A 72 19.67 0.75 -3.38
CA ASP A 72 18.50 -0.07 -3.70
C ASP A 72 18.86 -1.26 -4.60
N GLN A 73 18.10 -2.36 -4.46
CA GLN A 73 18.23 -3.53 -5.32
C GLN A 73 17.65 -3.29 -6.73
N GLU A 74 16.77 -2.30 -6.89
CA GLU A 74 16.15 -1.97 -8.17
C GLU A 74 17.03 -1.03 -9.01
N PRO A 75 16.77 -0.96 -10.34
CA PRO A 75 17.43 0.01 -11.21
C PRO A 75 16.91 1.43 -10.97
N GLU A 76 17.65 2.41 -11.48
CA GLU A 76 17.28 3.84 -11.42
C GLU A 76 15.85 4.13 -11.91
N ALA A 77 15.38 3.41 -12.90
CA ALA A 77 14.01 3.54 -13.41
C ALA A 77 12.94 3.40 -12.31
N SER A 78 13.24 2.73 -11.18
CA SER A 78 12.30 2.49 -10.07
C SER A 78 12.39 3.51 -8.93
N LEU A 79 13.12 4.63 -9.10
CA LEU A 79 13.17 5.73 -8.11
C LEU A 79 11.76 6.17 -7.68
N GLY A 80 11.59 6.40 -6.38
CA GLY A 80 10.29 6.71 -5.77
C GLY A 80 9.52 5.48 -5.28
N GLY A 81 9.96 4.27 -5.65
CA GLY A 81 9.38 3.02 -5.19
C GLY A 81 7.87 2.93 -5.43
N GLN A 82 7.14 2.33 -4.49
CA GLN A 82 5.68 2.18 -4.63
C GLN A 82 4.90 3.51 -4.55
N ALA A 83 5.49 4.59 -4.02
CA ALA A 83 4.83 5.89 -3.96
C ALA A 83 4.57 6.49 -5.35
N PHE A 84 5.42 6.18 -6.34
CA PHE A 84 5.22 6.57 -7.74
C PHE A 84 3.89 6.08 -8.30
N TRP A 85 3.48 4.86 -7.94
CA TRP A 85 2.24 4.21 -8.41
C TRP A 85 1.00 4.65 -7.65
N SER A 86 1.12 5.61 -6.71
CA SER A 86 0.00 6.09 -5.91
C SER A 86 -0.92 7.02 -6.70
N PHE A 87 -2.20 7.00 -6.36
CA PHE A 87 -3.17 8.02 -6.78
C PHE A 87 -2.81 9.44 -6.27
N GLY A 88 -1.88 9.54 -5.32
CA GLY A 88 -1.36 10.81 -4.82
C GLY A 88 -2.22 11.47 -3.75
N GLY A 89 -3.01 10.69 -3.02
CA GLY A 89 -3.83 11.23 -1.92
C GLY A 89 -3.00 11.66 -0.73
N LEU A 90 -3.26 12.87 -0.23
CA LEU A 90 -2.65 13.43 0.97
C LEU A 90 -3.71 13.88 1.97
N PHE A 91 -3.48 13.57 3.23
CA PHE A 91 -4.32 13.97 4.35
C PHE A 91 -3.88 15.36 4.85
N PHE A 92 -4.78 16.32 4.82
CA PHE A 92 -4.61 17.63 5.47
C PHE A 92 -5.82 17.94 6.35
N VAL A 93 -5.61 18.74 7.36
CA VAL A 93 -6.61 19.19 8.33
C VAL A 93 -6.76 20.70 8.20
N ASP A 94 -8.00 21.17 8.14
CA ASP A 94 -8.37 22.58 7.99
C ASP A 94 -7.64 23.28 6.83
N SER A 95 -7.57 22.59 5.69
CA SER A 95 -6.90 23.11 4.49
C SER A 95 -7.72 24.22 3.84
N GLU A 96 -7.04 24.98 2.98
CA GLU A 96 -7.67 26.03 2.16
C GLU A 96 -8.75 25.43 1.24
N GLU A 97 -8.47 24.25 0.66
CA GLU A 97 -9.40 23.52 -0.19
C GLU A 97 -10.64 23.06 0.59
N GLN A 98 -10.47 22.58 1.82
CA GLN A 98 -11.60 22.22 2.69
C GLN A 98 -12.46 23.45 2.99
N ARG A 99 -11.88 24.58 3.38
CA ARG A 99 -12.61 25.81 3.68
C ARG A 99 -13.36 26.34 2.45
N LEU A 100 -12.76 26.32 1.27
CA LEU A 100 -13.43 26.71 0.00
C LEU A 100 -14.64 25.82 -0.32
N MET A 101 -14.60 24.55 0.08
CA MET A 101 -15.71 23.61 -0.11
C MET A 101 -16.72 23.61 1.05
N GLY A 102 -16.59 24.52 2.00
CA GLY A 102 -17.48 24.63 3.17
C GLY A 102 -17.28 23.54 4.22
N VAL A 103 -16.19 22.78 4.13
CA VAL A 103 -15.82 21.76 5.12
C VAL A 103 -15.19 22.44 6.33
N LYS A 104 -15.78 22.23 7.50
CA LYS A 104 -15.24 22.68 8.79
C LYS A 104 -14.45 21.54 9.39
N ASP A 105 -13.17 21.74 9.56
CA ASP A 105 -12.26 20.76 10.16
C ASP A 105 -11.41 21.44 11.24
N THR A 106 -10.89 20.66 12.18
CA THR A 106 -9.99 21.14 13.24
C THR A 106 -9.00 20.03 13.60
N HIS A 107 -7.91 20.43 14.23
CA HIS A 107 -6.94 19.50 14.83
C HIS A 107 -7.65 18.50 15.76
N ASP A 108 -8.48 18.99 16.69
CA ASP A 108 -9.15 18.16 17.69
C ASP A 108 -10.12 17.16 17.06
N LEU A 109 -10.87 17.58 16.03
CA LEU A 109 -11.75 16.68 15.29
C LEU A 109 -10.95 15.60 14.55
N ALA A 110 -9.84 15.98 13.91
CA ALA A 110 -8.97 15.05 13.21
C ALA A 110 -8.32 14.04 14.18
N TRP A 111 -7.94 14.50 15.37
CA TRP A 111 -7.39 13.64 16.41
C TRP A 111 -8.43 12.65 16.97
N GLN A 112 -9.65 13.12 17.23
CA GLN A 112 -10.77 12.25 17.64
C GLN A 112 -11.09 11.20 16.57
N ASP A 113 -11.16 11.60 15.30
CA ASP A 113 -11.36 10.69 14.17
C ASP A 113 -10.24 9.65 14.06
N TRP A 114 -8.99 10.07 14.30
CA TRP A 114 -7.86 9.15 14.31
C TRP A 114 -7.98 8.11 15.40
N LEU A 115 -8.21 8.54 16.64
CA LEU A 115 -8.38 7.64 17.78
C LEU A 115 -9.58 6.70 17.60
N GLY A 116 -10.71 7.23 17.16
CA GLY A 116 -11.91 6.45 16.91
C GLY A 116 -11.75 5.39 15.82
N SER A 117 -10.81 5.58 14.88
CA SER A 117 -10.55 4.64 13.78
C SER A 117 -9.38 3.70 14.05
N ALA A 118 -8.32 4.17 14.72
CA ALA A 118 -7.06 3.42 14.86
C ALA A 118 -7.20 2.17 15.75
N GLY A 119 -7.97 2.26 16.85
CA GLY A 119 -8.19 1.14 17.77
C GLY A 119 -6.89 0.68 18.44
N PHE A 120 -6.12 1.62 19.02
CA PHE A 120 -4.92 1.30 19.78
C PHE A 120 -5.28 0.54 21.06
N ASP A 121 -4.95 -0.74 21.13
CA ASP A 121 -5.31 -1.66 22.23
C ASP A 121 -4.13 -2.43 22.84
N ARG A 122 -2.87 -2.15 22.40
CA ARG A 122 -1.68 -2.89 22.78
C ARG A 122 -0.72 -2.06 23.64
N GLY A 123 -1.20 -1.57 24.78
CA GLY A 123 -0.38 -0.93 25.80
C GLY A 123 0.07 0.49 25.42
N VAL A 124 -0.85 1.39 25.11
CA VAL A 124 -0.56 2.80 24.77
C VAL A 124 0.18 3.51 25.91
N ALA A 125 -0.25 3.32 27.16
CA ALA A 125 0.34 3.96 28.34
C ALA A 125 1.64 3.29 28.81
N ASP A 126 1.90 2.05 28.39
CA ASP A 126 3.09 1.29 28.75
C ASP A 126 4.23 1.57 27.75
N PRO A 127 5.38 2.12 28.18
CA PRO A 127 6.53 2.32 27.29
C PRO A 127 7.00 1.05 26.57
N ALA A 128 6.77 -0.13 27.13
CA ALA A 128 7.05 -1.43 26.50
C ALA A 128 5.93 -1.91 25.57
N GLY A 129 4.77 -1.26 25.57
CA GLY A 129 3.62 -1.60 24.73
C GLY A 129 3.89 -1.43 23.24
N GLN A 130 3.22 -2.25 22.44
CA GLN A 130 3.41 -2.19 20.98
C GLN A 130 2.82 -0.89 20.38
N ASP A 131 1.79 -0.31 21.04
CA ASP A 131 1.13 0.90 20.57
C ASP A 131 1.65 2.19 21.20
N HIS A 132 2.57 2.11 22.18
CA HIS A 132 3.07 3.30 22.85
C HIS A 132 3.65 4.34 21.88
N TRP A 133 4.60 3.92 21.05
CA TRP A 133 5.21 4.80 20.09
C TRP A 133 4.29 5.07 18.88
N ALA A 134 3.49 4.09 18.48
CA ALA A 134 2.50 4.25 17.41
C ALA A 134 1.51 5.39 17.72
N TYR A 135 1.01 5.47 18.96
CA TYR A 135 0.13 6.53 19.44
C TYR A 135 0.81 7.91 19.38
N LYS A 136 2.05 8.00 19.90
CA LYS A 136 2.83 9.26 19.87
C LYS A 136 3.11 9.75 18.43
N TRP A 137 3.40 8.80 17.52
CA TRP A 137 3.57 9.13 16.11
C TRP A 137 2.26 9.60 15.48
N ALA A 138 1.12 9.03 15.88
CA ALA A 138 -0.18 9.47 15.37
C ALA A 138 -0.49 10.91 15.80
N GLU A 139 -0.27 11.24 17.07
CA GLU A 139 -0.42 12.60 17.60
C GLU A 139 0.48 13.60 16.84
N ALA A 140 1.77 13.32 16.75
CA ALA A 140 2.73 14.15 16.03
C ALA A 140 2.40 14.26 14.52
N TYR A 141 1.81 13.23 13.93
CA TYR A 141 1.39 13.26 12.53
C TYR A 141 0.16 14.16 12.32
N VAL A 142 -0.80 14.14 13.24
CA VAL A 142 -1.97 15.04 13.18
C VAL A 142 -1.53 16.49 13.37
N ASP A 143 -0.59 16.76 14.31
CA ASP A 143 0.05 18.08 14.47
C ASP A 143 0.69 18.54 13.15
N PHE A 144 1.47 17.68 12.51
CA PHE A 144 2.11 17.97 11.23
C PHE A 144 1.08 18.22 10.11
N ALA A 145 0.01 17.45 10.07
CA ALA A 145 -1.03 17.53 9.02
C ALA A 145 -1.92 18.77 9.16
N SER A 146 -2.16 19.24 10.38
CA SER A 146 -2.88 20.50 10.67
C SER A 146 -1.98 21.73 10.65
N GLY A 147 -0.67 21.54 10.78
CA GLY A 147 0.34 22.59 10.84
C GLY A 147 1.06 22.82 9.51
N GLU A 148 2.36 22.49 9.50
CA GLU A 148 3.28 22.88 8.42
C GLU A 148 3.22 22.04 7.15
N LYS A 149 2.59 20.86 7.16
CA LYS A 149 2.67 19.88 6.06
C LYS A 149 2.26 20.45 4.70
N ARG A 150 1.10 21.15 4.66
CA ARG A 150 0.59 21.71 3.40
C ARG A 150 1.52 22.80 2.88
N SER A 151 1.91 23.77 3.72
CA SER A 151 2.79 24.87 3.33
C SER A 151 4.19 24.39 2.94
N TRP A 152 4.73 23.41 3.65
CA TRP A 152 6.02 22.78 3.29
C TRP A 152 5.98 22.15 1.90
N LEU A 153 4.96 21.34 1.59
CA LEU A 153 4.83 20.71 0.29
C LEU A 153 4.52 21.72 -0.83
N ALA A 154 3.69 22.74 -0.55
CA ALA A 154 3.43 23.83 -1.50
C ALA A 154 4.72 24.60 -1.84
N GLY A 155 5.56 24.86 -0.84
CA GLY A 155 6.89 25.47 -1.04
C GLY A 155 7.85 24.62 -1.88
N LEU A 156 7.59 23.32 -2.02
CA LEU A 156 8.30 22.40 -2.92
C LEU A 156 7.65 22.28 -4.31
N GLY A 157 6.57 23.04 -4.57
CA GLY A 157 5.85 23.04 -5.85
C GLY A 157 4.78 21.96 -5.99
N VAL A 158 4.45 21.25 -4.91
CA VAL A 158 3.32 20.29 -4.93
C VAL A 158 2.01 21.06 -4.95
N GLN A 159 1.09 20.64 -5.80
CA GLN A 159 -0.24 21.23 -5.96
C GLN A 159 -1.32 20.16 -5.81
N TRP A 160 -2.52 20.55 -5.45
CA TRP A 160 -3.65 19.64 -5.24
C TRP A 160 -4.81 19.99 -6.15
N PHE A 161 -5.60 18.99 -6.45
CA PHE A 161 -6.89 19.19 -7.07
C PHE A 161 -7.85 19.87 -6.09
N PRO A 162 -8.65 20.86 -6.52
CA PRO A 162 -9.41 21.69 -5.60
C PRO A 162 -10.58 21.00 -4.90
N ILE A 163 -10.94 19.77 -5.32
CA ILE A 163 -12.01 19.01 -4.70
C ILE A 163 -11.40 18.07 -3.65
N VAL A 164 -11.79 18.27 -2.40
CA VAL A 164 -11.45 17.38 -1.29
C VAL A 164 -12.51 16.29 -1.19
N GLY A 165 -12.10 15.04 -1.04
CA GLY A 165 -13.01 13.92 -1.01
C GLY A 165 -12.70 12.93 0.11
N TRP A 166 -13.27 11.76 -0.07
CA TRP A 166 -13.05 10.57 0.73
C TRP A 166 -12.36 9.51 -0.13
N ALA A 167 -11.37 8.82 0.39
CA ALA A 167 -10.98 7.53 -0.17
C ALA A 167 -11.87 6.43 0.41
N GLU A 168 -12.08 6.48 1.73
CA GLU A 168 -13.07 5.70 2.47
C GLU A 168 -13.76 6.61 3.49
N ARG A 169 -15.05 6.38 3.72
CA ARG A 169 -15.82 7.14 4.72
C ARG A 169 -15.62 6.61 6.13
N GLY A 170 -15.20 5.35 6.27
CA GLY A 170 -15.01 4.68 7.54
C GLY A 170 -16.32 4.28 8.22
N GLY A 171 -16.25 4.01 9.51
CA GLY A 171 -17.42 3.79 10.38
C GLY A 171 -17.68 2.35 10.80
N GLY A 172 -17.18 1.34 10.08
CA GLY A 172 -17.47 -0.06 10.37
C GLY A 172 -16.81 -0.63 11.61
N LEU A 173 -15.61 -0.15 11.96
CA LEU A 173 -14.85 -0.61 13.13
C LEU A 173 -14.46 0.55 14.07
N ALA A 174 -15.03 1.75 13.87
CA ALA A 174 -14.67 2.90 14.68
C ALA A 174 -15.30 2.80 16.09
N ASP A 175 -14.50 3.10 17.10
CA ASP A 175 -14.95 3.31 18.47
C ASP A 175 -15.32 4.79 18.65
N GLY A 176 -16.50 5.19 18.18
CA GLY A 176 -16.95 6.56 18.16
C GLY A 176 -16.88 7.17 16.77
N HIS A 177 -16.31 8.38 16.65
CA HIS A 177 -16.16 9.03 15.35
C HIS A 177 -15.15 8.29 14.48
N GLY A 178 -15.51 8.13 13.21
CA GLY A 178 -14.58 7.68 12.16
C GLY A 178 -14.07 8.88 11.38
N ASN A 179 -14.07 8.81 10.07
CA ASN A 179 -13.63 9.87 9.16
C ASN A 179 -14.74 10.93 8.98
N SER A 180 -14.93 11.82 9.96
CA SER A 180 -16.11 12.71 10.08
C SER A 180 -16.25 13.70 8.94
N VAL A 181 -15.13 14.17 8.36
CA VAL A 181 -15.11 15.14 7.27
C VAL A 181 -14.14 14.71 6.17
N PRO A 182 -14.35 15.14 4.91
CA PRO A 182 -13.42 14.80 3.83
C PRO A 182 -12.06 15.47 4.04
N ARG A 183 -10.97 14.65 4.00
CA ARG A 183 -9.57 15.10 4.18
C ARG A 183 -8.64 14.59 3.10
N PHE A 184 -9.16 13.86 2.12
CA PHE A 184 -8.35 13.25 1.06
C PHE A 184 -8.17 14.23 -0.09
N HIS A 185 -6.95 14.79 -0.19
CA HIS A 185 -6.56 15.74 -1.23
C HIS A 185 -5.76 15.02 -2.30
N VAL A 186 -6.25 15.00 -3.52
CA VAL A 186 -5.54 14.38 -4.65
C VAL A 186 -4.48 15.35 -5.17
N THR A 187 -3.23 14.89 -5.21
CA THR A 187 -2.11 15.66 -5.77
C THR A 187 -2.25 15.79 -7.27
N TRP A 188 -2.14 17.01 -7.79
CA TRP A 188 -2.08 17.31 -9.22
C TRP A 188 -0.77 16.79 -9.80
N GLY A 189 -0.85 15.70 -10.59
CA GLY A 189 0.28 14.89 -11.03
C GLY A 189 0.46 13.60 -10.24
N THR A 190 -0.48 13.26 -9.35
CA THR A 190 -0.59 12.01 -8.58
C THR A 190 0.69 11.64 -7.80
N GLY A 191 1.01 10.35 -7.63
CA GLY A 191 2.22 9.87 -6.94
C GLY A 191 3.54 10.42 -7.48
N PRO A 192 3.75 10.45 -8.81
CA PRO A 192 4.92 11.10 -9.42
C PRO A 192 5.18 12.52 -8.91
N ALA A 193 4.15 13.36 -8.81
CA ALA A 193 4.32 14.75 -8.35
C ALA A 193 4.64 14.88 -6.85
N VAL A 194 4.34 13.86 -6.04
CA VAL A 194 4.79 13.81 -4.64
C VAL A 194 6.26 13.39 -4.55
N VAL A 195 6.71 12.50 -5.44
CA VAL A 195 8.09 11.98 -5.46
C VAL A 195 9.07 12.99 -6.06
N GLU A 196 8.69 13.64 -7.14
CA GLU A 196 9.55 14.49 -7.98
C GLU A 196 10.34 15.56 -7.21
N PRO A 197 9.79 16.32 -6.26
CA PRO A 197 10.54 17.34 -5.53
C PRO A 197 11.73 16.75 -4.75
N PHE A 198 11.55 15.58 -4.16
CA PHE A 198 12.60 14.93 -3.37
C PHE A 198 13.63 14.24 -4.27
N GLU A 199 13.21 13.65 -5.38
CA GLU A 199 14.14 13.17 -6.41
C GLU A 199 15.03 14.31 -6.93
N LYS A 200 14.46 15.48 -7.25
CA LYS A 200 15.23 16.66 -7.67
C LYS A 200 16.25 17.09 -6.61
N LYS A 201 15.86 17.13 -5.33
CA LYS A 201 16.78 17.48 -4.23
C LYS A 201 17.92 16.48 -4.10
N VAL A 202 17.62 15.16 -4.16
CA VAL A 202 18.65 14.13 -4.07
C VAL A 202 19.58 14.18 -5.27
N ARG A 203 19.08 14.37 -6.50
CA ARG A 203 19.92 14.54 -7.69
C ARG A 203 20.82 15.77 -7.61
N ALA A 204 20.34 16.88 -7.08
CA ALA A 204 21.16 18.08 -6.81
C ALA A 204 22.26 17.79 -5.77
N ALA A 205 21.93 17.02 -4.73
CA ALA A 205 22.91 16.57 -3.74
C ALA A 205 23.97 15.64 -4.35
N VAL A 206 23.59 14.76 -5.27
CA VAL A 206 24.53 13.92 -6.04
C VAL A 206 25.45 14.79 -6.91
N ALA A 207 24.90 15.75 -7.63
CA ALA A 207 25.67 16.67 -8.46
C ALA A 207 26.69 17.51 -7.66
N SER A 208 26.39 17.81 -6.38
CA SER A 208 27.28 18.54 -5.45
C SER A 208 28.21 17.63 -4.64
N GLY A 209 28.22 16.32 -4.88
CA GLY A 209 29.05 15.34 -4.18
C GLY A 209 28.62 15.02 -2.74
N LYS A 210 27.43 15.49 -2.30
CA LYS A 210 26.88 15.24 -0.96
C LYS A 210 26.07 13.94 -0.88
N ALA A 211 25.64 13.39 -2.02
CA ALA A 211 24.96 12.10 -2.06
C ALA A 211 25.50 11.23 -3.20
N GLY A 212 25.26 9.92 -3.11
CA GLY A 212 25.57 8.97 -4.17
C GLY A 212 24.51 7.88 -4.25
N PHE A 213 24.04 7.58 -5.47
CA PHE A 213 23.20 6.43 -5.71
C PHE A 213 24.04 5.15 -5.84
N ARG A 214 23.52 4.06 -5.28
CA ARG A 214 24.02 2.70 -5.48
C ARG A 214 22.83 1.82 -5.89
N PHE A 215 22.44 1.93 -7.15
CA PHE A 215 21.45 1.05 -7.75
C PHE A 215 21.99 -0.36 -7.88
N ARG A 216 21.11 -1.34 -7.89
CA ARG A 216 21.45 -2.77 -7.99
C ARG A 216 22.29 -3.28 -6.83
N HIS A 217 22.28 -2.59 -5.69
CA HIS A 217 22.93 -2.99 -4.44
C HIS A 217 21.87 -3.53 -3.48
N ARG A 218 21.75 -4.85 -3.40
CA ARG A 218 20.82 -5.51 -2.49
C ARG A 218 21.46 -5.70 -1.13
N VAL A 219 20.92 -5.05 -0.11
CA VAL A 219 21.39 -5.23 1.26
C VAL A 219 20.92 -6.58 1.80
N ASP A 220 21.85 -7.41 2.26
CA ASP A 220 21.61 -8.74 2.83
C ASP A 220 21.95 -8.80 4.32
N GLY A 221 22.59 -7.77 4.88
CA GLY A 221 22.91 -7.65 6.30
C GLY A 221 23.25 -6.23 6.73
N ILE A 222 22.94 -5.91 7.98
CA ILE A 222 23.42 -4.72 8.69
C ILE A 222 24.65 -5.14 9.50
N VAL A 223 25.73 -4.38 9.36
CA VAL A 223 26.99 -4.63 10.09
C VAL A 223 26.93 -3.90 11.41
N THR A 224 27.26 -4.62 12.49
CA THR A 224 27.28 -4.08 13.85
C THR A 224 28.63 -4.35 14.51
N THR A 225 29.10 -3.41 15.34
CA THR A 225 30.32 -3.57 16.15
C THR A 225 30.04 -3.02 17.54
N GLY A 226 30.24 -3.83 18.58
CA GLY A 226 29.97 -3.41 19.95
C GLY A 226 28.52 -3.01 20.23
N GLY A 227 27.57 -3.59 19.50
CA GLY A 227 26.14 -3.27 19.61
C GLY A 227 25.69 -2.02 18.80
N ALA A 228 26.60 -1.29 18.20
CA ALA A 228 26.29 -0.15 17.34
C ALA A 228 26.35 -0.56 15.85
N VAL A 229 25.49 0.05 15.03
CA VAL A 229 25.53 -0.11 13.58
C VAL A 229 26.78 0.61 13.02
N THR A 230 27.48 -0.08 12.12
CA THR A 230 28.70 0.44 11.47
C THR A 230 28.65 0.36 9.94
N GLY A 231 27.57 -0.15 9.37
CA GLY A 231 27.41 -0.23 7.91
C GLY A 231 26.41 -1.27 7.46
N VAL A 232 26.49 -1.59 6.17
CA VAL A 232 25.68 -2.63 5.52
C VAL A 232 26.54 -3.47 4.59
N ARG A 233 26.12 -4.73 4.36
CA ARG A 233 26.72 -5.64 3.38
C ARG A 233 25.64 -6.28 2.52
N GLY A 234 26.03 -6.74 1.34
CA GLY A 234 25.09 -7.39 0.45
C GLY A 234 25.66 -7.74 -0.91
N ALA A 235 24.77 -7.94 -1.86
CA ALA A 235 25.08 -8.38 -3.21
C ALA A 235 24.91 -7.26 -4.24
N VAL A 236 25.88 -7.16 -5.15
CA VAL A 236 25.74 -6.38 -6.38
C VAL A 236 25.00 -7.24 -7.41
N LEU A 237 23.88 -6.75 -7.88
CA LEU A 237 23.10 -7.42 -8.91
C LEU A 237 23.51 -6.93 -10.29
N GLU A 238 23.35 -7.78 -11.29
CA GLU A 238 23.66 -7.41 -12.67
C GLU A 238 22.90 -6.15 -13.11
N PRO A 239 23.42 -5.32 -14.00
CA PRO A 239 22.72 -4.17 -14.56
C PRO A 239 21.37 -4.58 -15.15
N SER A 240 20.37 -3.72 -15.02
CA SER A 240 19.02 -3.99 -15.52
C SER A 240 18.46 -2.78 -16.25
N THR A 241 17.90 -3.03 -17.44
CA THR A 241 17.14 -2.05 -18.23
C THR A 241 15.62 -2.22 -18.04
N ALA A 242 15.21 -3.01 -17.02
CA ALA A 242 13.79 -3.20 -16.74
C ALA A 242 13.10 -1.86 -16.51
N ALA A 243 11.95 -1.69 -17.17
CA ALA A 243 11.12 -0.51 -16.97
C ALA A 243 10.60 -0.45 -15.53
N ARG A 244 10.23 0.73 -15.07
CA ARG A 244 9.69 0.99 -13.72
C ARG A 244 8.62 -0.05 -13.35
N GLY A 245 8.77 -0.67 -12.19
CA GLY A 245 7.83 -1.65 -11.63
C GLY A 245 7.90 -3.06 -12.23
N LYS A 246 8.52 -3.24 -13.39
CA LYS A 246 8.76 -4.57 -13.95
C LYS A 246 9.80 -5.31 -13.10
N PRO A 247 9.65 -6.62 -12.91
CA PRO A 247 10.66 -7.42 -12.21
C PRO A 247 12.04 -7.28 -12.86
N SER A 248 13.04 -6.97 -12.05
CA SER A 248 14.43 -6.93 -12.47
C SER A 248 15.15 -8.22 -12.07
N SER A 249 16.24 -8.56 -12.78
CA SER A 249 17.05 -9.73 -12.46
C SER A 249 17.54 -9.71 -11.00
N ARG A 250 17.72 -10.90 -10.44
CA ARG A 250 18.34 -11.12 -9.12
C ARG A 250 19.70 -11.81 -9.21
N THR A 251 20.26 -11.93 -10.41
CA THR A 251 21.60 -12.50 -10.63
C THR A 251 22.63 -11.67 -9.91
N VAL A 252 23.40 -12.33 -9.05
CA VAL A 252 24.49 -11.73 -8.28
C VAL A 252 25.75 -11.75 -9.12
N ILE A 253 26.40 -10.59 -9.26
CA ILE A 253 27.68 -10.44 -9.99
C ILE A 253 28.83 -10.02 -9.09
N GLY A 254 28.58 -9.72 -7.82
CA GLY A 254 29.57 -9.32 -6.84
C GLY A 254 28.96 -9.13 -5.47
N GLU A 255 29.82 -8.83 -4.50
CA GLU A 255 29.43 -8.51 -3.14
C GLU A 255 29.93 -7.12 -2.76
N PHE A 256 29.34 -6.51 -1.74
CA PHE A 256 29.81 -5.24 -1.19
C PHE A 256 29.67 -5.20 0.33
N GLU A 257 30.54 -4.42 0.95
CA GLU A 257 30.39 -3.92 2.31
C GLU A 257 30.66 -2.41 2.29
N LEU A 258 29.74 -1.63 2.84
CA LEU A 258 29.83 -0.17 2.94
C LEU A 258 29.70 0.24 4.39
N ARG A 259 30.55 1.16 4.84
CA ARG A 259 30.63 1.59 6.23
C ARG A 259 30.10 3.01 6.41
N ALA A 260 29.26 3.16 7.43
CA ALA A 260 28.76 4.43 7.90
C ALA A 260 28.30 4.28 9.36
N PRO A 261 28.43 5.31 10.22
CA PRO A 261 27.97 5.28 11.60
C PRO A 261 26.43 5.26 11.72
N VAL A 262 25.73 5.58 10.62
CA VAL A 262 24.27 5.64 10.57
C VAL A 262 23.72 4.87 9.37
N VAL A 263 22.70 4.05 9.64
CA VAL A 263 21.90 3.35 8.62
C VAL A 263 20.42 3.69 8.82
N VAL A 264 19.77 4.17 7.76
CA VAL A 264 18.33 4.47 7.72
C VAL A 264 17.64 3.46 6.82
N VAL A 265 16.76 2.62 7.37
CA VAL A 265 16.01 1.59 6.64
C VAL A 265 14.70 2.17 6.16
N THR A 266 14.46 2.14 4.83
CA THR A 266 13.26 2.72 4.17
C THR A 266 12.70 1.80 3.08
N SER A 267 12.78 0.49 3.31
CA SER A 267 12.63 -0.58 2.32
C SER A 267 11.19 -0.97 1.96
N GLY A 268 10.17 -0.30 2.49
CA GLY A 268 8.75 -0.64 2.26
C GLY A 268 8.24 -1.79 3.13
N GLY A 269 7.09 -2.34 2.75
CA GLY A 269 6.38 -3.37 3.52
C GLY A 269 6.48 -4.78 2.93
N ILE A 270 5.44 -5.61 3.19
CA ILE A 270 5.40 -7.04 2.83
C ILE A 270 4.41 -7.36 1.69
N GLY A 271 3.72 -6.37 1.12
CA GLY A 271 2.53 -6.57 0.28
C GLY A 271 2.71 -7.45 -0.96
N ALA A 272 3.94 -7.60 -1.49
CA ALA A 272 4.22 -8.48 -2.61
C ALA A 272 4.57 -9.92 -2.17
N ASN A 273 4.85 -10.14 -0.89
CA ASN A 273 5.14 -11.46 -0.34
C ASN A 273 3.89 -12.06 0.31
N HIS A 274 3.07 -12.74 -0.50
CA HIS A 274 1.79 -13.30 -0.03
C HIS A 274 1.96 -14.36 1.06
N ASP A 275 3.08 -15.06 1.10
CA ASP A 275 3.35 -16.03 2.17
C ASP A 275 3.58 -15.32 3.50
N LEU A 276 4.34 -14.24 3.49
CA LEU A 276 4.55 -13.41 4.66
C LEU A 276 3.26 -12.68 5.09
N VAL A 277 2.41 -12.26 4.13
CA VAL A 277 1.07 -11.72 4.42
C VAL A 277 0.20 -12.77 5.12
N ARG A 278 0.16 -14.02 4.63
CA ARG A 278 -0.61 -15.10 5.26
C ARG A 278 -0.05 -15.50 6.62
N GLN A 279 1.27 -15.53 6.77
CA GLN A 279 1.94 -15.81 8.05
C GLN A 279 1.54 -14.82 9.15
N ASN A 280 1.38 -13.55 8.78
CA ASN A 280 1.02 -12.47 9.69
C ASN A 280 -0.47 -12.11 9.62
N TRP A 281 -1.31 -12.95 8.99
CA TRP A 281 -2.72 -12.64 8.83
C TRP A 281 -3.43 -12.46 10.17
N PRO A 282 -4.18 -11.37 10.37
CA PRO A 282 -4.78 -11.08 11.65
C PRO A 282 -5.91 -12.07 11.98
N ALA A 283 -5.82 -12.73 13.13
CA ALA A 283 -6.82 -13.72 13.58
C ALA A 283 -8.26 -13.16 13.60
N ARG A 284 -8.42 -11.86 13.85
CA ARG A 284 -9.72 -11.16 13.84
C ARG A 284 -10.41 -11.16 12.46
N LEU A 285 -9.67 -11.37 11.39
CA LEU A 285 -10.19 -11.47 10.02
C LEU A 285 -10.41 -12.93 9.58
N GLY A 286 -10.31 -13.90 10.50
CA GLY A 286 -10.52 -15.32 10.19
C GLY A 286 -9.41 -15.93 9.33
N THR A 287 -9.78 -16.86 8.47
CA THR A 287 -8.83 -17.57 7.60
C THR A 287 -8.31 -16.67 6.49
N PRO A 288 -6.98 -16.63 6.25
CA PRO A 288 -6.43 -15.82 5.16
C PRO A 288 -6.94 -16.29 3.80
N PRO A 289 -7.18 -15.38 2.85
CA PRO A 289 -7.61 -15.72 1.50
C PRO A 289 -6.62 -16.64 0.80
N LYS A 290 -7.14 -17.66 0.10
CA LYS A 290 -6.33 -18.54 -0.75
C LYS A 290 -5.78 -17.79 -1.96
N THR A 291 -6.62 -16.93 -2.54
CA THR A 291 -6.28 -16.10 -3.69
C THR A 291 -6.25 -14.64 -3.31
N MET A 292 -5.15 -13.97 -3.63
CA MET A 292 -4.99 -12.52 -3.50
C MET A 292 -4.31 -11.99 -4.76
N ILE A 293 -4.61 -10.77 -5.13
CA ILE A 293 -3.88 -10.03 -6.18
C ILE A 293 -2.97 -9.00 -5.54
N THR A 294 -1.95 -8.54 -6.27
CA THR A 294 -0.83 -7.76 -5.71
C THR A 294 -0.92 -6.29 -6.08
N GLY A 295 -1.12 -5.42 -5.11
CA GLY A 295 -1.22 -3.97 -5.32
C GLY A 295 0.09 -3.21 -5.26
N VAL A 296 1.23 -3.87 -5.16
CA VAL A 296 2.57 -3.27 -5.03
C VAL A 296 3.58 -4.01 -5.91
N PRO A 297 4.66 -3.35 -6.37
CA PRO A 297 5.72 -4.01 -7.13
C PRO A 297 6.38 -5.17 -6.37
N ALA A 298 6.92 -6.15 -7.11
CA ALA A 298 7.47 -7.39 -6.57
C ALA A 298 8.60 -7.22 -5.53
N HIS A 299 9.28 -6.07 -5.54
CA HIS A 299 10.36 -5.76 -4.59
C HIS A 299 9.88 -5.32 -3.20
N VAL A 300 8.56 -5.17 -3.00
CA VAL A 300 7.97 -4.87 -1.68
C VAL A 300 7.76 -6.21 -0.95
N ASP A 301 8.87 -6.84 -0.58
CA ASP A 301 8.96 -8.25 -0.19
C ASP A 301 9.21 -8.50 1.31
N GLY A 302 9.44 -7.43 2.10
CA GLY A 302 9.63 -7.50 3.55
C GLY A 302 11.01 -7.95 4.01
N ARG A 303 11.97 -8.20 3.13
CA ARG A 303 13.30 -8.74 3.48
C ARG A 303 14.02 -7.97 4.58
N MET A 304 13.98 -6.63 4.51
CA MET A 304 14.70 -5.79 5.47
C MET A 304 14.12 -5.84 6.88
N LEU A 305 12.86 -6.23 7.08
CA LEU A 305 12.31 -6.43 8.43
C LEU A 305 13.13 -7.46 9.20
N ALA A 306 13.27 -8.67 8.68
CA ALA A 306 14.04 -9.73 9.32
C ALA A 306 15.55 -9.41 9.39
N ILE A 307 16.11 -8.67 8.42
CA ILE A 307 17.51 -8.23 8.44
C ILE A 307 17.75 -7.24 9.59
N THR A 308 16.82 -6.29 9.77
CA THR A 308 16.91 -5.27 10.83
C THR A 308 16.66 -5.87 12.21
N GLU A 309 15.74 -6.84 12.32
CA GLU A 309 15.51 -7.57 13.57
C GLU A 309 16.76 -8.32 14.02
N ARG A 310 17.47 -9.01 13.10
CA ARG A 310 18.77 -9.65 13.42
C ARG A 310 19.86 -8.66 13.84
N ALA A 311 19.75 -7.41 13.45
CA ALA A 311 20.65 -6.34 13.91
C ALA A 311 20.22 -5.71 15.24
N GLY A 312 19.23 -6.27 15.92
CA GLY A 312 18.74 -5.85 17.23
C GLY A 312 17.46 -5.01 17.22
N GLY A 313 16.89 -4.71 16.06
CA GLY A 313 15.63 -3.97 15.97
C GLY A 313 14.42 -4.81 16.41
N ARG A 314 13.42 -4.16 17.00
CA ARG A 314 12.16 -4.77 17.41
C ARG A 314 11.07 -4.55 16.36
N ILE A 315 10.39 -5.62 15.94
CA ILE A 315 9.17 -5.57 15.13
C ILE A 315 7.96 -5.62 16.06
N VAL A 316 6.97 -4.75 15.82
CA VAL A 316 5.70 -4.70 16.55
C VAL A 316 4.53 -4.70 15.57
N ASN A 317 3.36 -5.15 16.05
CA ASN A 317 2.11 -5.17 15.29
C ASN A 317 2.21 -5.88 13.92
N PRO A 318 2.93 -7.01 13.76
CA PRO A 318 3.14 -7.64 12.45
C PRO A 318 1.85 -8.09 11.76
N ASP A 319 0.78 -8.32 12.52
CA ASP A 319 -0.56 -8.71 12.10
C ASP A 319 -1.46 -7.52 11.72
N ARG A 320 -0.96 -6.28 11.79
CA ARG A 320 -1.70 -5.11 11.33
C ARG A 320 -1.35 -4.81 9.88
N MET A 321 -2.39 -4.84 9.04
CA MET A 321 -2.28 -4.63 7.60
C MET A 321 -3.58 -4.04 7.05
N TRP A 322 -3.48 -3.31 5.94
CA TRP A 322 -4.61 -2.70 5.26
C TRP A 322 -4.64 -3.19 3.81
N HIS A 323 -5.36 -4.26 3.59
CA HIS A 323 -5.62 -4.82 2.28
C HIS A 323 -7.00 -4.36 1.80
N TYR A 324 -7.16 -4.29 0.49
CA TYR A 324 -8.39 -3.79 -0.12
C TYR A 324 -9.25 -4.94 -0.65
N THR A 325 -10.54 -4.74 -0.66
CA THR A 325 -11.54 -5.72 -1.13
C THR A 325 -12.06 -5.43 -2.53
N GLU A 326 -11.78 -4.23 -3.05
CA GLU A 326 -12.25 -3.77 -4.36
C GLU A 326 -11.18 -3.93 -5.44
N GLY A 327 -10.49 -5.07 -5.45
CA GLY A 327 -9.39 -5.35 -6.36
C GLY A 327 -9.83 -5.88 -7.71
N LEU A 328 -9.30 -5.30 -8.80
CA LEU A 328 -9.41 -5.77 -10.18
C LEU A 328 -8.08 -6.37 -10.65
N ARG A 329 -8.11 -7.50 -11.33
CA ARG A 329 -6.94 -8.00 -12.06
C ARG A 329 -6.61 -7.04 -13.20
N ASN A 330 -5.39 -6.53 -13.20
CA ASN A 330 -4.97 -5.64 -14.27
C ASN A 330 -4.79 -6.43 -15.58
N TYR A 331 -5.50 -6.03 -16.62
CA TYR A 331 -5.39 -6.64 -17.96
C TYR A 331 -4.05 -6.34 -18.65
N ASP A 332 -3.34 -5.29 -18.20
CA ASP A 332 -2.00 -4.91 -18.66
C ASP A 332 -1.03 -4.86 -17.44
N PRO A 333 -0.61 -6.04 -16.92
CA PRO A 333 0.12 -6.10 -15.66
C PRO A 333 1.54 -5.59 -15.78
N ILE A 334 1.95 -4.72 -14.83
CA ILE A 334 3.31 -4.21 -14.71
C ILE A 334 4.18 -5.19 -13.90
N TRP A 335 3.61 -5.80 -12.86
CA TRP A 335 4.28 -6.80 -12.02
C TRP A 335 3.42 -8.08 -11.90
N PRO A 336 3.98 -9.19 -11.43
CA PRO A 336 3.23 -10.43 -11.25
C PRO A 336 2.01 -10.24 -10.32
N GLY A 337 0.86 -10.72 -10.75
CA GLY A 337 -0.38 -10.60 -9.98
C GLY A 337 -0.92 -9.18 -9.83
N HIS A 338 -0.47 -8.24 -10.66
CA HIS A 338 -0.82 -6.83 -10.56
C HIS A 338 -2.33 -6.60 -10.48
N GLY A 339 -2.75 -6.01 -9.38
CA GLY A 339 -4.13 -5.62 -9.11
C GLY A 339 -4.30 -4.11 -8.97
N ILE A 340 -5.45 -3.62 -9.41
CA ILE A 340 -5.86 -2.22 -9.30
C ILE A 340 -7.05 -2.14 -8.35
N ARG A 341 -7.05 -1.17 -7.43
CA ARG A 341 -8.20 -0.91 -6.56
C ARG A 341 -9.21 0.00 -7.26
N ILE A 342 -10.50 -0.33 -7.16
CA ILE A 342 -11.56 0.64 -7.34
C ILE A 342 -11.69 1.44 -6.04
N LEU A 343 -11.73 2.76 -6.13
CA LEU A 343 -12.16 3.68 -5.08
C LEU A 343 -13.65 4.00 -5.36
N PRO A 344 -14.61 3.22 -4.84
CA PRO A 344 -15.99 3.33 -5.28
C PRO A 344 -16.73 4.49 -4.61
N GLY A 345 -17.77 4.99 -5.29
CA GLY A 345 -18.86 5.70 -4.65
C GLY A 345 -19.89 4.70 -4.07
N PRO A 346 -20.97 5.18 -3.42
CA PRO A 346 -21.85 4.34 -2.62
C PRO A 346 -22.92 3.58 -3.40
N SER A 347 -23.07 3.77 -4.73
CA SER A 347 -24.31 3.37 -5.44
C SER A 347 -24.33 1.94 -5.96
N SER A 348 -23.17 1.30 -6.17
CA SER A 348 -23.10 -0.12 -6.55
C SER A 348 -23.65 -1.01 -5.44
N MET A 349 -24.44 -2.02 -5.77
CA MET A 349 -24.85 -3.02 -4.78
C MET A 349 -23.70 -4.01 -4.56
N TRP A 350 -23.41 -4.33 -3.31
CA TRP A 350 -22.31 -5.23 -2.94
C TRP A 350 -22.83 -6.56 -2.43
N PHE A 351 -22.36 -7.64 -3.03
CA PHE A 351 -22.78 -9.02 -2.73
C PHE A 351 -21.56 -9.89 -2.40
N ASP A 352 -21.77 -10.86 -1.52
CA ASP A 352 -20.81 -11.94 -1.33
C ASP A 352 -20.73 -12.86 -2.56
N ALA A 353 -19.83 -13.83 -2.53
CA ALA A 353 -19.64 -14.79 -3.62
C ALA A 353 -20.92 -15.58 -3.98
N THR A 354 -21.85 -15.76 -3.03
CA THR A 354 -23.11 -16.49 -3.21
C THR A 354 -24.27 -15.64 -3.70
N GLY A 355 -24.05 -14.34 -3.94
CA GLY A 355 -25.10 -13.40 -4.33
C GLY A 355 -25.99 -12.94 -3.19
N LYS A 356 -25.54 -13.04 -1.94
CA LYS A 356 -26.19 -12.42 -0.79
C LYS A 356 -25.67 -11.01 -0.63
N ARG A 357 -26.55 -10.00 -0.63
CA ARG A 357 -26.19 -8.61 -0.39
C ARG A 357 -25.55 -8.46 0.99
N PHE A 358 -24.44 -7.75 1.07
CA PHE A 358 -23.86 -7.38 2.34
C PHE A 358 -24.78 -6.43 3.11
N GLY A 359 -24.78 -6.56 4.43
CA GLY A 359 -25.49 -5.66 5.33
C GLY A 359 -24.66 -4.43 5.67
N THR A 360 -25.22 -3.57 6.50
CA THR A 360 -24.51 -2.44 7.11
C THR A 360 -23.42 -2.99 8.05
N PRO A 361 -22.21 -2.44 8.05
CA PRO A 361 -21.77 -1.22 7.35
C PRO A 361 -21.05 -1.46 6.00
N ASP A 362 -21.17 -2.64 5.41
CA ASP A 362 -20.45 -3.03 4.19
C ASP A 362 -21.06 -2.35 2.95
N ILE A 363 -20.94 -1.03 2.89
CA ILE A 363 -21.38 -0.18 1.79
C ILE A 363 -20.14 0.22 0.97
N PRO A 364 -20.21 0.22 -0.38
CA PRO A 364 -19.08 0.65 -1.21
C PRO A 364 -18.56 2.04 -0.81
N GLY A 365 -17.24 2.17 -0.65
CA GLY A 365 -16.59 3.41 -0.26
C GLY A 365 -16.65 3.76 1.24
N TYR A 366 -17.13 2.85 2.09
CA TYR A 366 -17.17 3.08 3.54
C TYR A 366 -15.98 2.48 4.27
N ASP A 367 -15.90 1.15 4.38
CA ASP A 367 -14.89 0.49 5.22
C ASP A 367 -14.42 -0.83 4.60
N THR A 368 -13.32 -0.77 3.87
CA THR A 368 -12.78 -1.95 3.18
C THR A 368 -12.31 -3.03 4.16
N LEU A 369 -11.80 -2.66 5.35
CA LEU A 369 -11.31 -3.64 6.33
C LEU A 369 -12.45 -4.36 7.06
N HIS A 370 -13.56 -3.67 7.34
CA HIS A 370 -14.75 -4.33 7.86
C HIS A 370 -15.29 -5.32 6.82
N THR A 371 -15.42 -4.87 5.57
CA THR A 371 -15.90 -5.71 4.47
C THR A 371 -14.96 -6.90 4.19
N LEU A 372 -13.63 -6.73 4.38
CA LEU A 372 -12.69 -7.85 4.29
C LEU A 372 -13.02 -8.95 5.31
N GLY A 373 -13.35 -8.57 6.55
CA GLY A 373 -13.83 -9.50 7.56
C GLY A 373 -15.11 -10.24 7.14
N SER A 374 -16.07 -9.52 6.55
CA SER A 374 -17.32 -10.11 6.05
C SER A 374 -17.08 -11.07 4.88
N ILE A 375 -16.15 -10.75 3.96
CA ILE A 375 -15.76 -11.63 2.85
C ILE A 375 -15.10 -12.90 3.37
N THR A 376 -14.11 -12.81 4.23
CA THR A 376 -13.42 -13.97 4.78
C THR A 376 -14.35 -14.87 5.60
N ALA A 377 -15.29 -14.26 6.37
CA ALA A 377 -16.32 -14.99 7.11
C ALA A 377 -17.30 -15.75 6.19
N SER A 378 -17.47 -15.34 4.93
CA SER A 378 -18.29 -16.05 3.95
C SER A 378 -17.65 -17.38 3.46
N GLY A 379 -16.36 -17.57 3.72
CA GLY A 379 -15.57 -18.73 3.26
C GLY A 379 -15.06 -18.59 1.82
N TYR A 380 -15.20 -17.41 1.21
CA TYR A 380 -14.74 -17.11 -0.15
C TYR A 380 -13.71 -15.98 -0.16
N ASP A 381 -13.00 -15.84 -1.27
CA ASP A 381 -11.90 -14.87 -1.46
C ASP A 381 -12.30 -13.69 -2.35
N TYR A 382 -13.55 -13.62 -2.77
CA TYR A 382 -14.05 -12.64 -3.71
C TYR A 382 -15.48 -12.21 -3.37
N SER A 383 -15.87 -11.10 -3.95
CA SER A 383 -17.22 -10.55 -3.84
C SER A 383 -17.65 -9.93 -5.17
N TRP A 384 -18.87 -9.38 -5.23
CA TRP A 384 -19.43 -8.81 -6.45
C TRP A 384 -19.99 -7.42 -6.26
N PHE A 385 -19.63 -6.48 -7.13
CA PHE A 385 -20.49 -5.34 -7.39
C PHE A 385 -21.51 -5.70 -8.49
N VAL A 386 -22.76 -5.32 -8.27
CA VAL A 386 -23.79 -5.24 -9.33
C VAL A 386 -24.16 -3.76 -9.47
N THR A 387 -24.02 -3.25 -10.69
CA THR A 387 -24.00 -1.82 -10.97
C THR A 387 -24.51 -1.52 -12.38
N THR A 388 -24.51 -0.25 -12.78
CA THR A 388 -24.91 0.23 -14.11
C THR A 388 -23.79 1.02 -14.76
N GLN A 389 -23.90 1.23 -16.08
CA GLN A 389 -22.95 2.10 -16.80
C GLN A 389 -22.91 3.51 -16.20
N LYS A 390 -24.07 4.05 -15.79
CA LYS A 390 -24.17 5.38 -15.21
C LYS A 390 -23.43 5.49 -13.87
N ILE A 391 -23.45 4.44 -13.06
CA ILE A 391 -22.68 4.38 -11.79
C ILE A 391 -21.20 4.30 -12.07
N ILE A 392 -20.74 3.36 -12.90
CA ILE A 392 -19.29 3.19 -13.13
C ILE A 392 -18.66 4.43 -13.77
N ALA A 393 -19.40 5.13 -14.62
CA ALA A 393 -18.93 6.35 -15.26
C ALA A 393 -18.60 7.45 -14.26
N LYS A 394 -19.32 7.51 -13.14
CA LYS A 394 -19.21 8.56 -12.14
C LYS A 394 -18.45 8.13 -10.88
N GLU A 395 -18.64 6.88 -10.45
CA GLU A 395 -18.21 6.43 -9.14
C GLU A 395 -16.97 5.55 -9.14
N PHE A 396 -16.55 5.01 -10.29
CA PHE A 396 -15.33 4.24 -10.34
C PHE A 396 -14.14 5.17 -10.54
N ALA A 397 -13.37 5.39 -9.49
CA ALA A 397 -12.02 5.93 -9.59
C ALA A 397 -11.03 4.78 -9.40
N LEU A 398 -10.16 4.55 -10.37
CA LEU A 398 -9.12 3.53 -10.26
C LEU A 398 -7.93 4.08 -9.50
N SER A 399 -7.40 3.32 -8.57
CA SER A 399 -6.14 3.68 -7.89
C SER A 399 -4.97 3.48 -8.86
N GLY A 400 -3.91 4.26 -8.64
CA GLY A 400 -2.70 4.16 -9.46
C GLY A 400 -2.50 5.37 -10.36
N SER A 401 -1.26 5.84 -10.43
CA SER A 401 -0.88 6.96 -11.30
C SER A 401 -1.03 6.60 -12.78
N GLU A 402 -0.79 5.34 -13.13
CA GLU A 402 -0.91 4.80 -14.48
C GLU A 402 -2.35 4.68 -14.96
N GLN A 403 -3.31 4.58 -14.03
CA GLN A 403 -4.74 4.51 -14.35
C GLN A 403 -5.41 5.88 -14.44
N ASN A 404 -4.68 6.95 -14.15
CA ASN A 404 -5.19 8.32 -14.15
C ASN A 404 -4.29 9.26 -14.97
N PRO A 405 -4.15 9.00 -16.29
CA PRO A 405 -3.22 9.77 -17.14
C PRO A 405 -3.59 11.26 -17.24
N ASP A 406 -4.85 11.61 -17.10
CA ASP A 406 -5.33 12.99 -17.06
C ASP A 406 -4.80 13.75 -15.83
N LEU A 407 -4.89 13.16 -14.64
CA LEU A 407 -4.36 13.73 -13.40
C LEU A 407 -2.83 13.66 -13.39
N THR A 408 -2.24 12.51 -13.77
CA THR A 408 -0.81 12.28 -13.72
C THR A 408 -0.04 13.17 -14.70
N ASN A 409 -0.56 13.34 -15.91
CA ASN A 409 0.03 14.20 -16.94
C ASN A 409 -0.48 15.64 -16.89
N LYS A 410 -1.28 15.99 -15.86
CA LYS A 410 -1.83 17.33 -15.65
C LYS A 410 -2.63 17.84 -16.86
N ASN A 411 -3.39 16.95 -17.51
CA ASN A 411 -4.22 17.26 -18.69
C ASN A 411 -5.63 17.70 -18.27
N VAL A 412 -5.82 19.00 -18.15
CA VAL A 412 -7.10 19.60 -17.72
C VAL A 412 -8.26 19.24 -18.66
N TRP A 413 -8.03 19.18 -19.97
CA TRP A 413 -9.07 18.89 -20.94
C TRP A 413 -9.56 17.45 -20.82
N GLN A 414 -8.65 16.50 -20.68
CA GLN A 414 -9.00 15.11 -20.43
C GLN A 414 -9.70 14.93 -19.07
N LEU A 415 -9.28 15.67 -18.05
CA LEU A 415 -9.95 15.66 -16.75
C LEU A 415 -11.38 16.19 -16.85
N LEU A 416 -11.60 17.30 -17.53
CA LEU A 416 -12.93 17.87 -17.73
C LEU A 416 -13.86 16.90 -18.49
N SER A 417 -13.35 16.06 -19.38
CA SER A 417 -14.17 15.07 -20.10
C SER A 417 -14.87 14.07 -19.17
N ARG A 418 -14.35 13.85 -17.94
CA ARG A 418 -15.00 13.00 -16.92
C ARG A 418 -16.39 13.49 -16.49
N ILE A 419 -16.75 14.74 -16.80
CA ILE A 419 -18.07 15.30 -16.46
C ILE A 419 -19.16 14.65 -17.32
N TRP A 420 -18.84 14.32 -18.59
CA TRP A 420 -19.81 13.81 -19.58
C TRP A 420 -19.43 12.47 -20.21
N GLN A 421 -18.26 11.95 -19.95
CA GLN A 421 -17.79 10.67 -20.47
C GLN A 421 -17.27 9.76 -19.35
N THR A 422 -17.46 8.45 -19.50
CA THR A 422 -16.75 7.48 -18.67
C THR A 422 -15.25 7.61 -18.91
N PRO A 423 -14.41 7.67 -17.86
CA PRO A 423 -12.96 7.70 -18.04
C PRO A 423 -12.47 6.52 -18.88
N GLU A 424 -11.59 6.80 -19.84
CA GLU A 424 -11.05 5.78 -20.76
C GLU A 424 -10.47 4.55 -20.05
N PRO A 425 -9.70 4.68 -18.94
CA PRO A 425 -9.19 3.50 -18.22
C PRO A 425 -10.30 2.57 -17.73
N ILE A 426 -11.45 3.11 -17.31
CA ILE A 426 -12.60 2.31 -16.86
C ILE A 426 -13.21 1.54 -18.04
N GLU A 427 -13.38 2.19 -19.21
CA GLU A 427 -13.87 1.52 -20.42
C GLU A 427 -12.90 0.42 -20.88
N LYS A 428 -11.59 0.65 -20.76
CA LYS A 428 -10.58 -0.37 -21.06
C LYS A 428 -10.67 -1.57 -20.11
N PHE A 429 -10.85 -1.35 -18.81
CA PHE A 429 -11.07 -2.43 -17.85
C PHE A 429 -12.37 -3.19 -18.12
N LYS A 430 -13.46 -2.49 -18.42
CA LYS A 430 -14.74 -3.11 -18.78
C LYS A 430 -14.62 -3.99 -20.04
N LYS A 431 -13.82 -3.58 -21.02
CA LYS A 431 -13.64 -4.29 -22.29
C LYS A 431 -12.63 -5.45 -22.19
N ASN A 432 -11.51 -5.23 -21.52
CA ASN A 432 -10.34 -6.13 -21.55
C ASN A 432 -10.10 -6.87 -20.22
N GLY A 433 -10.72 -6.38 -19.13
CA GLY A 433 -10.51 -6.95 -17.78
C GLY A 433 -11.26 -8.26 -17.61
N ALA A 434 -10.62 -9.21 -16.93
CA ALA A 434 -11.17 -10.54 -16.67
C ALA A 434 -12.28 -10.56 -15.59
N ASP A 435 -12.54 -9.44 -14.93
CA ASP A 435 -13.43 -9.37 -13.77
C ASP A 435 -14.79 -8.72 -14.07
N PHE A 436 -15.05 -8.32 -15.33
CA PHE A 436 -16.27 -7.65 -15.74
C PHE A 436 -17.22 -8.57 -16.51
N VAL A 437 -18.51 -8.50 -16.16
CA VAL A 437 -19.62 -9.08 -16.94
C VAL A 437 -20.57 -7.95 -17.30
N VAL A 438 -20.82 -7.76 -18.59
CA VAL A 438 -21.73 -6.74 -19.13
C VAL A 438 -22.91 -7.43 -19.80
N ALA A 439 -24.13 -7.05 -19.46
CA ALA A 439 -25.34 -7.69 -19.94
C ALA A 439 -26.49 -6.69 -20.10
N THR A 440 -27.43 -7.01 -20.96
CA THR A 440 -28.67 -6.24 -21.15
C THR A 440 -29.79 -6.66 -20.20
N THR A 441 -29.77 -7.92 -19.80
CA THR A 441 -30.76 -8.49 -18.88
C THR A 441 -30.12 -9.05 -17.63
N LEU A 442 -30.87 -9.11 -16.53
CA LEU A 442 -30.39 -9.69 -15.28
C LEU A 442 -30.09 -11.19 -15.41
N SER A 443 -30.86 -11.91 -16.25
CA SER A 443 -30.61 -13.34 -16.52
C SER A 443 -29.25 -13.57 -17.20
N GLU A 444 -28.92 -12.76 -18.21
CA GLU A 444 -27.61 -12.80 -18.87
C GLU A 444 -26.48 -12.43 -17.90
N LEU A 445 -26.72 -11.43 -17.02
CA LEU A 445 -25.74 -11.02 -16.04
C LEU A 445 -25.41 -12.17 -15.09
N VAL A 446 -26.42 -12.84 -14.53
CA VAL A 446 -26.25 -14.00 -13.62
C VAL A 446 -25.55 -15.16 -14.33
N ALA A 447 -25.95 -15.47 -15.55
CA ALA A 447 -25.28 -16.50 -16.36
C ALA A 447 -23.80 -16.17 -16.57
N GLY A 448 -23.47 -14.90 -16.86
CA GLY A 448 -22.11 -14.41 -17.00
C GLY A 448 -21.30 -14.49 -15.70
N MET A 449 -21.89 -14.11 -14.57
CA MET A 449 -21.25 -14.21 -13.23
C MET A 449 -20.88 -15.66 -12.90
N ASN A 450 -21.83 -16.57 -13.02
CA ASN A 450 -21.62 -18.01 -12.78
C ASN A 450 -20.59 -18.62 -13.74
N LYS A 451 -20.63 -18.22 -15.02
CA LYS A 451 -19.62 -18.65 -16.02
C LYS A 451 -18.20 -18.18 -15.65
N LEU A 452 -18.09 -16.95 -15.13
CA LEU A 452 -16.79 -16.34 -14.81
C LEU A 452 -16.11 -17.05 -13.63
N THR A 453 -16.87 -17.53 -12.65
CA THR A 453 -16.35 -18.26 -11.47
C THR A 453 -16.36 -19.77 -11.66
N GLY A 454 -17.27 -20.28 -12.47
CA GLY A 454 -17.41 -21.72 -12.75
C GLY A 454 -18.12 -22.52 -11.65
N ASP A 455 -18.67 -21.85 -10.62
CA ASP A 455 -19.22 -22.48 -9.40
C ASP A 455 -20.75 -22.42 -9.28
N ASN A 456 -21.44 -21.70 -10.15
CA ASN A 456 -22.91 -21.58 -10.19
C ASN A 456 -23.57 -21.18 -8.85
N LEU A 457 -22.90 -20.33 -8.07
CA LEU A 457 -23.38 -19.91 -6.75
C LEU A 457 -24.48 -18.85 -6.78
N ILE A 458 -24.61 -18.11 -7.90
CA ILE A 458 -25.54 -17.00 -8.02
C ILE A 458 -26.89 -17.49 -8.50
N ASP A 459 -27.91 -17.41 -7.64
CA ASP A 459 -29.32 -17.67 -7.98
C ASP A 459 -30.01 -16.41 -8.52
N LEU A 460 -30.63 -16.52 -9.71
CA LEU A 460 -31.27 -15.41 -10.39
C LEU A 460 -32.43 -14.82 -9.58
N ALA A 461 -33.30 -15.69 -9.03
CA ALA A 461 -34.52 -15.22 -8.35
C ALA A 461 -34.15 -14.47 -7.05
N ARG A 462 -33.17 -15.01 -6.32
CA ARG A 462 -32.66 -14.39 -5.10
C ARG A 462 -31.97 -13.05 -5.38
N LEU A 463 -31.09 -12.99 -6.39
CA LEU A 463 -30.40 -11.74 -6.76
C LEU A 463 -31.41 -10.69 -7.18
N LYS A 464 -32.38 -11.07 -8.05
CA LYS A 464 -33.46 -10.19 -8.51
C LYS A 464 -34.27 -9.60 -7.36
N ALA A 465 -34.72 -10.44 -6.42
CA ALA A 465 -35.52 -10.00 -5.28
C ALA A 465 -34.80 -8.95 -4.43
N GLN A 466 -33.49 -9.10 -4.22
CA GLN A 466 -32.68 -8.14 -3.45
C GLN A 466 -32.49 -6.81 -4.20
N ILE A 467 -32.27 -6.86 -5.53
CA ILE A 467 -32.14 -5.66 -6.34
C ILE A 467 -33.47 -4.90 -6.39
N GLU A 468 -34.58 -5.60 -6.63
CA GLU A 468 -35.92 -5.00 -6.65
C GLU A 468 -36.30 -4.39 -5.30
N ALA A 469 -35.92 -5.03 -4.19
CA ALA A 469 -36.13 -4.48 -2.85
C ALA A 469 -35.40 -3.14 -2.67
N ARG A 470 -34.12 -3.06 -3.05
CA ARG A 470 -33.32 -1.81 -3.00
C ARG A 470 -33.90 -0.76 -3.96
N ASP A 471 -34.30 -1.17 -5.17
CA ASP A 471 -34.83 -0.25 -6.18
C ASP A 471 -36.16 0.39 -5.77
N ARG A 472 -37.01 -0.34 -5.03
CA ARG A 472 -38.24 0.26 -4.41
C ARG A 472 -37.86 1.34 -3.39
N GLU A 473 -36.80 1.14 -2.62
CA GLU A 473 -36.37 2.11 -1.61
C GLU A 473 -35.78 3.38 -2.22
N MET A 474 -35.30 3.34 -3.46
CA MET A 474 -34.80 4.54 -4.16
C MET A 474 -35.87 5.61 -4.34
N ASP A 475 -37.14 5.20 -4.53
CA ASP A 475 -38.25 6.12 -4.71
C ASP A 475 -38.99 6.44 -3.39
N ASN A 476 -38.68 5.71 -2.33
CA ASN A 476 -39.29 5.88 -1.03
C ASN A 476 -38.64 7.06 -0.26
N PRO A 477 -39.34 8.18 -0.02
CA PRO A 477 -38.78 9.29 0.76
C PRO A 477 -38.51 8.92 2.23
N TYR A 478 -39.14 7.86 2.73
CA TYR A 478 -39.02 7.36 4.10
C TYR A 478 -38.16 6.11 4.19
N THR A 479 -37.29 5.90 3.22
CA THR A 479 -36.43 4.71 3.16
C THR A 479 -35.66 4.46 4.45
N LYS A 480 -35.50 3.17 4.76
CA LYS A 480 -34.61 2.67 5.84
C LYS A 480 -33.43 1.86 5.28
N ASP A 481 -33.32 1.76 3.95
CA ASP A 481 -32.14 1.16 3.34
C ASP A 481 -30.94 2.09 3.55
N VAL A 482 -29.98 1.64 4.36
CA VAL A 482 -28.84 2.45 4.79
C VAL A 482 -27.96 2.85 3.59
N GLN A 483 -27.85 2.01 2.56
CA GLN A 483 -27.12 2.38 1.33
C GLN A 483 -27.82 3.52 0.61
N VAL A 484 -29.15 3.48 0.47
CA VAL A 484 -29.93 4.56 -0.16
C VAL A 484 -29.81 5.87 0.63
N MET A 485 -29.84 5.77 1.96
CA MET A 485 -29.59 6.93 2.84
C MET A 485 -28.16 7.46 2.63
N GLY A 486 -27.18 6.57 2.53
CA GLY A 486 -25.76 6.91 2.26
C GLY A 486 -25.57 7.60 0.91
N ILE A 487 -26.26 7.16 -0.15
CA ILE A 487 -26.25 7.82 -1.47
C ILE A 487 -26.82 9.25 -1.37
N ARG A 488 -27.95 9.42 -0.69
CA ARG A 488 -28.55 10.75 -0.50
C ARG A 488 -27.65 11.68 0.31
N ASN A 489 -27.03 11.15 1.37
CA ASN A 489 -26.04 11.90 2.16
C ASN A 489 -24.83 12.30 1.32
N ALA A 490 -24.28 11.38 0.52
CA ALA A 490 -23.16 11.67 -0.36
C ALA A 490 -23.50 12.77 -1.37
N LEU A 491 -24.69 12.75 -1.96
CA LEU A 491 -25.14 13.79 -2.90
C LEU A 491 -25.34 15.17 -2.24
N SER A 492 -25.47 15.25 -0.92
CA SER A 492 -25.57 16.54 -0.19
C SER A 492 -24.22 17.27 -0.08
N TYR A 493 -23.10 16.55 -0.23
CA TYR A 493 -21.78 17.16 -0.25
C TYR A 493 -21.37 17.50 -1.69
N ILE A 494 -21.04 18.77 -1.94
CA ILE A 494 -20.73 19.26 -3.28
C ILE A 494 -19.58 18.51 -3.95
N GLY A 495 -18.55 18.12 -3.20
CA GLY A 495 -17.39 17.37 -3.73
C GLY A 495 -17.78 16.01 -4.28
N ASP A 496 -18.64 15.29 -3.57
CA ASP A 496 -19.12 13.97 -3.99
C ASP A 496 -20.12 14.07 -5.14
N SER A 497 -21.07 15.03 -5.07
CA SER A 497 -22.05 15.22 -6.15
C SER A 497 -21.40 15.63 -7.48
N LEU A 498 -20.31 16.39 -7.43
CA LEU A 498 -19.54 16.79 -8.62
C LEU A 498 -18.70 15.65 -9.20
N SER A 499 -18.05 14.83 -8.35
CA SER A 499 -16.97 13.95 -8.82
C SER A 499 -17.09 12.47 -8.47
N ARG A 500 -17.92 12.08 -7.49
CA ARG A 500 -17.83 10.74 -6.90
C ARG A 500 -19.16 10.02 -6.65
N THR A 501 -20.31 10.64 -6.91
CA THR A 501 -21.61 10.01 -6.67
C THR A 501 -22.51 10.24 -7.88
N ALA A 502 -23.04 9.14 -8.42
CA ALA A 502 -24.00 9.19 -9.52
C ALA A 502 -25.35 9.72 -9.04
N PRO A 503 -26.12 10.42 -9.90
CA PRO A 503 -27.51 10.72 -9.58
C PRO A 503 -28.25 9.44 -9.18
N ALA A 504 -29.00 9.52 -8.09
CA ALA A 504 -29.73 8.39 -7.53
C ALA A 504 -30.68 7.77 -8.56
N HIS A 505 -30.58 6.46 -8.79
CA HIS A 505 -31.43 5.73 -9.74
C HIS A 505 -31.56 4.26 -9.36
N ARG A 506 -32.53 3.59 -9.95
CA ARG A 506 -32.73 2.14 -9.82
C ARG A 506 -31.67 1.38 -10.62
N ILE A 507 -31.17 0.25 -10.08
CA ILE A 507 -30.25 -0.63 -10.82
C ILE A 507 -30.93 -1.21 -12.07
N LEU A 508 -32.22 -1.57 -11.98
CA LEU A 508 -32.99 -2.13 -13.09
C LEU A 508 -33.61 -1.07 -14.01
N ASP A 509 -33.18 0.19 -13.92
CA ASP A 509 -33.60 1.24 -14.86
C ASP A 509 -32.85 1.09 -16.20
N PRO A 510 -33.55 0.75 -17.32
CA PRO A 510 -32.89 0.59 -18.61
C PRO A 510 -32.18 1.86 -19.11
N SER A 511 -32.63 3.05 -18.67
CA SER A 511 -31.99 4.33 -19.02
C SER A 511 -30.61 4.54 -18.36
N ALA A 512 -30.26 3.71 -17.38
CA ALA A 512 -28.96 3.75 -16.72
C ALA A 512 -27.84 3.01 -17.51
N GLY A 513 -28.17 2.46 -18.68
CA GLY A 513 -27.30 1.68 -19.54
C GLY A 513 -27.28 0.19 -19.18
N PRO A 514 -26.33 -0.60 -19.71
CA PRO A 514 -26.26 -2.02 -19.42
C PRO A 514 -26.02 -2.29 -17.94
N LEU A 515 -26.48 -3.46 -17.49
CA LEU A 515 -26.12 -4.02 -16.19
C LEU A 515 -24.68 -4.52 -16.23
N ILE A 516 -23.96 -4.29 -15.15
CA ILE A 516 -22.57 -4.68 -15.04
C ILE A 516 -22.36 -5.38 -13.70
N ALA A 517 -21.79 -6.59 -13.74
CA ALA A 517 -21.25 -7.22 -12.56
C ALA A 517 -19.72 -7.15 -12.59
N VAL A 518 -19.12 -6.84 -11.45
CA VAL A 518 -17.67 -6.77 -11.31
C VAL A 518 -17.24 -7.73 -10.20
N ARG A 519 -16.43 -8.73 -10.54
CA ARG A 519 -15.82 -9.59 -9.54
C ARG A 519 -14.70 -8.83 -8.84
N LEU A 520 -14.78 -8.71 -7.54
CA LEU A 520 -13.82 -8.02 -6.69
C LEU A 520 -12.94 -9.03 -5.99
N ASN A 521 -11.64 -8.82 -6.06
CA ASN A 521 -10.63 -9.70 -5.46
C ASN A 521 -9.97 -9.00 -4.26
N VAL A 522 -9.51 -9.80 -3.29
CA VAL A 522 -8.68 -9.27 -2.20
C VAL A 522 -7.33 -8.83 -2.77
N LEU A 523 -6.99 -7.57 -2.54
CA LEU A 523 -5.80 -6.90 -3.05
C LEU A 523 -4.84 -6.62 -1.91
N THR A 524 -3.64 -7.23 -1.91
CA THR A 524 -2.61 -6.92 -0.91
C THR A 524 -2.06 -5.50 -1.13
N ARG A 525 -1.90 -4.73 -0.05
CA ARG A 525 -1.44 -3.36 -0.20
C ARG A 525 -0.52 -2.89 0.91
N LYS A 526 -1.04 -2.59 2.11
CA LYS A 526 -0.31 -1.88 3.15
C LYS A 526 0.04 -2.76 4.34
N THR A 527 1.28 -2.67 4.77
CA THR A 527 1.77 -3.13 6.06
C THR A 527 1.61 -1.98 7.05
N LEU A 528 0.90 -2.20 8.14
CA LEU A 528 0.68 -1.16 9.16
C LEU A 528 1.59 -1.34 10.37
N GLY A 529 2.00 -2.57 10.71
CA GLY A 529 3.04 -2.86 11.67
C GLY A 529 4.45 -2.75 11.08
N GLY A 530 5.47 -2.93 11.89
CA GLY A 530 6.86 -2.89 11.43
C GLY A 530 7.85 -2.61 12.54
N LEU A 531 9.01 -2.07 12.16
CA LEU A 531 10.07 -1.69 13.11
C LEU A 531 9.56 -0.61 14.06
N GLN A 532 9.66 -0.87 15.36
CA GLN A 532 9.31 0.12 16.37
C GLN A 532 10.36 1.24 16.38
N THR A 533 9.90 2.50 16.31
CA THR A 533 10.77 3.67 16.33
C THR A 533 10.27 4.70 17.33
N ASP A 534 11.18 5.45 17.94
CA ASP A 534 10.84 6.69 18.62
C ASP A 534 10.51 7.83 17.65
N LEU A 535 10.12 9.01 18.14
CA LEU A 535 9.76 10.17 17.31
C LEU A 535 10.90 10.73 16.47
N SER A 536 12.13 10.33 16.73
CA SER A 536 13.31 10.64 15.93
C SER A 536 13.59 9.61 14.83
N GLY A 537 12.75 8.58 14.71
CA GLY A 537 12.95 7.48 13.77
C GLY A 537 14.06 6.50 14.18
N ARG A 538 14.60 6.59 15.40
CA ARG A 538 15.58 5.61 15.92
C ARG A 538 14.89 4.28 16.16
N VAL A 539 15.44 3.20 15.63
CA VAL A 539 14.89 1.85 15.82
C VAL A 539 15.15 1.40 17.25
N LEU A 540 14.10 0.92 17.89
CA LEU A 540 14.18 0.41 19.26
C LEU A 540 14.49 -1.09 19.27
N GLY A 541 15.30 -1.52 20.22
CA GLY A 541 15.59 -2.92 20.51
C GLY A 541 14.56 -3.56 21.45
N ALA A 542 14.78 -4.82 21.78
CA ALA A 542 13.92 -5.58 22.71
C ALA A 542 13.84 -4.96 24.12
N SER A 543 14.85 -4.22 24.55
CA SER A 543 14.89 -3.48 25.81
C SER A 543 14.05 -2.20 25.80
N GLY A 544 13.57 -1.75 24.65
CA GLY A 544 12.94 -0.45 24.46
C GLY A 544 13.92 0.70 24.23
N GLU A 545 15.24 0.44 24.33
CA GLU A 545 16.27 1.44 24.05
C GLU A 545 16.61 1.48 22.54
N PRO A 546 17.01 2.64 22.01
CA PRO A 546 17.45 2.76 20.63
C PRO A 546 18.69 1.92 20.31
N VAL A 547 18.67 1.20 19.20
CA VAL A 547 19.86 0.56 18.63
C VAL A 547 20.76 1.66 18.06
N PRO A 548 22.01 1.85 18.60
CA PRO A 548 22.86 2.95 18.18
C PRO A 548 23.15 2.93 16.68
N GLY A 549 22.96 4.07 16.00
CA GLY A 549 23.20 4.23 14.57
C GLY A 549 22.10 3.66 13.66
N LEU A 550 21.02 3.08 14.20
CA LEU A 550 19.95 2.47 13.41
C LEU A 550 18.68 3.32 13.41
N TYR A 551 18.19 3.65 12.22
CA TYR A 551 16.98 4.41 11.99
C TYR A 551 16.06 3.68 10.99
N ALA A 552 14.76 3.97 11.06
CA ALA A 552 13.81 3.48 10.07
C ALA A 552 12.70 4.49 9.80
N ALA A 553 12.20 4.52 8.55
CA ALA A 553 11.12 5.40 8.15
C ALA A 553 10.27 4.78 7.02
N GLY A 554 9.05 5.29 6.86
CA GLY A 554 8.09 4.79 5.89
C GLY A 554 7.45 3.47 6.32
N GLU A 555 6.97 2.70 5.35
CA GLU A 555 6.14 1.52 5.62
C GLU A 555 6.87 0.42 6.42
N VAL A 556 8.20 0.30 6.30
CA VAL A 556 9.00 -0.66 7.10
C VAL A 556 8.92 -0.38 8.61
N ALA A 557 8.63 0.86 9.00
CA ALA A 557 8.40 1.29 10.38
C ALA A 557 6.90 1.51 10.68
N GLY A 558 6.00 0.86 9.93
CA GLY A 558 4.56 1.09 10.06
C GLY A 558 4.18 2.56 9.87
N PHE A 559 4.91 3.28 9.02
CA PHE A 559 4.83 4.73 8.77
C PHE A 559 5.21 5.61 9.97
N GLY A 560 5.65 5.02 11.06
CA GLY A 560 6.10 5.63 12.30
C GLY A 560 5.71 4.79 13.52
N GLY A 561 6.66 4.61 14.46
CA GLY A 561 6.43 3.93 15.74
C GLY A 561 6.11 2.44 15.66
N GLY A 562 6.17 1.83 14.47
CA GLY A 562 5.75 0.46 14.24
C GLY A 562 4.24 0.29 14.16
N GLY A 563 3.47 1.37 13.83
CA GLY A 563 2.03 1.20 13.70
C GLY A 563 1.17 2.46 13.87
N VAL A 564 1.61 3.59 13.33
CA VAL A 564 0.91 4.89 13.45
C VAL A 564 -0.59 4.84 13.13
N HIS A 565 -1.00 3.92 12.27
CA HIS A 565 -2.39 3.76 11.86
C HIS A 565 -3.23 2.87 12.79
N GLY A 566 -2.63 2.25 13.82
CA GLY A 566 -3.33 1.23 14.58
C GLY A 566 -3.78 0.08 13.67
N TYR A 567 -5.01 -0.37 13.81
CA TYR A 567 -5.63 -1.33 12.88
C TYR A 567 -5.99 -0.69 11.55
N ARG A 568 -6.41 0.55 11.57
CA ARG A 568 -6.67 1.44 10.45
C ARG A 568 -6.82 2.86 10.97
N SER A 569 -6.48 3.81 10.19
CA SER A 569 -6.81 5.20 10.46
C SER A 569 -7.37 5.85 9.18
N LEU A 570 -7.09 7.10 8.98
CA LEU A 570 -7.69 7.85 7.90
C LEU A 570 -6.87 7.70 6.61
N GLU A 571 -7.54 7.62 5.47
CA GLU A 571 -6.89 7.52 4.15
C GLU A 571 -6.17 8.82 3.76
N GLY A 572 -5.18 8.70 2.88
CA GLY A 572 -4.29 9.81 2.49
C GLY A 572 -3.09 9.98 3.43
N THR A 573 -2.92 9.09 4.39
CA THR A 573 -1.91 9.15 5.44
C THR A 573 -0.64 8.35 5.12
N PHE A 574 -0.67 7.44 4.16
CA PHE A 574 0.48 6.59 3.81
C PHE A 574 1.63 7.37 3.16
N LEU A 575 1.35 8.16 2.12
CA LEU A 575 2.36 9.05 1.55
C LEU A 575 2.80 10.09 2.57
N GLY A 576 1.85 10.65 3.32
CA GLY A 576 2.13 11.57 4.41
C GLY A 576 3.02 10.98 5.49
N GLY A 577 2.78 9.73 5.88
CA GLY A 577 3.61 9.01 6.84
C GLY A 577 5.03 8.76 6.33
N CYS A 578 5.20 8.44 5.03
CA CYS A 578 6.52 8.36 4.41
C CYS A 578 7.26 9.70 4.43
N LEU A 579 6.55 10.81 4.11
CA LEU A 579 7.10 12.16 4.13
C LEU A 579 7.52 12.56 5.54
N PHE A 580 6.65 12.36 6.52
CA PHE A 580 6.88 12.77 7.90
C PHE A 580 7.98 11.95 8.57
N SER A 581 7.87 10.61 8.56
CA SER A 581 8.87 9.74 9.18
C SER A 581 10.23 9.82 8.49
N GLY A 582 10.27 9.95 7.15
CA GLY A 582 11.51 10.18 6.41
C GLY A 582 12.20 11.48 6.80
N ARG A 583 11.42 12.56 6.99
CA ARG A 583 11.93 13.87 7.44
C ARG A 583 12.47 13.80 8.87
N GLN A 584 11.75 13.16 9.79
CA GLN A 584 12.17 13.02 11.18
C GLN A 584 13.45 12.17 11.30
N ALA A 585 13.47 11.01 10.66
CA ALA A 585 14.65 10.14 10.67
C ALA A 585 15.87 10.81 10.00
N GLY A 586 15.67 11.50 8.88
CA GLY A 586 16.76 12.20 8.17
C GLY A 586 17.38 13.32 9.02
N ARG A 587 16.55 14.13 9.69
CA ARG A 587 17.02 15.21 10.58
C ARG A 587 17.74 14.68 11.82
N ALA A 588 17.16 13.66 12.45
CA ALA A 588 17.78 13.05 13.64
C ALA A 588 19.10 12.35 13.31
N ALA A 589 19.15 11.63 12.19
CA ALA A 589 20.37 11.02 11.69
C ALA A 589 21.45 12.07 11.36
N ALA A 590 21.06 13.19 10.75
CA ALA A 590 21.98 14.29 10.47
C ALA A 590 22.55 14.93 11.75
N ALA A 591 21.75 15.07 12.80
CA ALA A 591 22.20 15.58 14.09
C ALA A 591 23.18 14.59 14.77
N ALA A 592 22.90 13.29 14.68
CA ALA A 592 23.76 12.26 15.27
C ALA A 592 25.16 12.14 14.57
N THR A 593 25.27 12.61 13.33
CA THR A 593 26.53 12.61 12.55
C THR A 593 27.23 13.97 12.54
N ALA A 594 26.80 14.91 13.38
CA ALA A 594 27.30 16.28 13.44
C ALA A 594 28.67 16.46 14.18
N THR A 595 29.23 15.37 14.73
CA THR A 595 30.49 15.38 15.52
C THR A 595 31.71 15.28 14.67
#